data_8902b597be818ed56ed478f8ea58fedc
#
_entry.id   8902b597be818ed56ed478f8ea58fedc
#
_cell.length_a   1.000
_cell.length_b   1.000
_cell.length_c   1.000
_cell.angle_alpha   90.00
_cell.angle_beta   90.00
_cell.angle_gamma   90.00
#
_symmetry.space_group_name_H-M   'P 1'
#
loop_
_entity.id
_entity.type
_entity.pdbx_description
1 polymer ?
#
loop_
_entity_poly.entity_id
_entity_poly.type
_entity_poly.pdbx_seq_one_letter_code
_entity_poly.pdbx_strand_id
1 'polypeptide(L)'
;EDILIPLNDVQWFGSIDVYDEMMEAGRRQQRWEDVFFQAQKYLNVYYKNQHNEALVDIREIINDPRLIWDLQEICIIDPYLSSKDILDTVVFCEKRDIHIHCLTDLHTIVKNKEASGEILENEASESSKFESAKIKFRQLLEAALPTDCDIDLSFRTVYSDYGSRFHDRYLILKYKVNKTRVWSLGTSVNSIGKSHHIIQIVEAPTLIESFFDKVWHETDFQVCKIYESTDYK
;
A
#
# COMPACT_ATOMS: atom_id res chain seq x y z
N GLU A 1 -0.95 -12.92 -28.50
CA GLU A 1 -2.04 -13.72 -29.12
C GLU A 1 -3.33 -13.00 -28.75
N ASP A 2 -3.92 -12.39 -29.77
CA ASP A 2 -5.21 -11.72 -29.62
C ASP A 2 -6.22 -12.76 -29.17
N ILE A 3 -6.81 -12.58 -28.00
CA ILE A 3 -7.99 -13.30 -27.62
C ILE A 3 -9.12 -12.71 -28.47
N LEU A 4 -9.17 -13.13 -29.70
CA LEU A 4 -10.35 -12.95 -30.52
C LEU A 4 -11.45 -13.74 -29.84
N ILE A 5 -12.39 -13.04 -29.24
CA ILE A 5 -13.69 -13.63 -28.91
C ILE A 5 -14.17 -14.17 -30.26
N PRO A 6 -14.30 -15.49 -30.40
CA PRO A 6 -14.63 -16.04 -31.70
C PRO A 6 -15.97 -15.44 -32.10
N LEU A 7 -16.06 -14.92 -33.29
CA LEU A 7 -17.30 -14.47 -33.94
C LEU A 7 -18.39 -15.53 -33.89
N ASN A 8 -18.08 -16.73 -33.48
CA ASN A 8 -18.99 -17.87 -33.26
C ASN A 8 -20.05 -17.61 -32.20
N ASP A 9 -19.83 -16.68 -31.26
CA ASP A 9 -20.90 -16.34 -30.32
C ASP A 9 -22.02 -15.52 -30.95
N VAL A 10 -21.79 -14.92 -32.10
CA VAL A 10 -22.83 -14.22 -32.86
C VAL A 10 -23.83 -15.21 -33.47
N GLN A 11 -23.41 -16.43 -33.73
CA GLN A 11 -24.27 -17.47 -34.33
C GLN A 11 -25.35 -18.06 -33.41
N TRP A 12 -25.34 -17.75 -32.13
CA TRP A 12 -26.24 -18.32 -31.13
C TRP A 12 -27.60 -17.60 -31.01
N PHE A 13 -27.75 -16.46 -31.64
CA PHE A 13 -28.93 -15.61 -31.45
C PHE A 13 -29.93 -15.60 -32.62
N GLY A 14 -30.12 -16.73 -33.27
CA GLY A 14 -31.27 -16.95 -34.14
C GLY A 14 -31.57 -15.82 -35.11
N SER A 15 -32.78 -15.46 -35.29
CA SER A 15 -33.31 -14.56 -36.31
C SER A 15 -33.19 -13.06 -36.05
N ILE A 16 -32.17 -12.62 -35.34
CA ILE A 16 -31.87 -11.18 -35.15
C ILE A 16 -31.17 -10.64 -36.40
N ASP A 17 -31.46 -9.39 -36.75
CA ASP A 17 -30.84 -8.73 -37.90
C ASP A 17 -29.31 -8.74 -37.73
N VAL A 18 -28.58 -9.20 -38.74
CA VAL A 18 -27.11 -9.36 -38.75
C VAL A 18 -26.44 -8.03 -38.37
N TYR A 19 -27.01 -6.89 -38.69
CA TYR A 19 -26.50 -5.57 -38.32
C TYR A 19 -26.59 -5.34 -36.82
N ASP A 20 -27.71 -5.65 -36.19
CA ASP A 20 -27.91 -5.52 -34.76
C ASP A 20 -27.01 -6.49 -33.97
N GLU A 21 -26.80 -7.70 -34.49
CA GLU A 21 -25.88 -8.67 -33.94
C GLU A 21 -24.43 -8.18 -33.98
N MET A 22 -24.01 -7.60 -35.11
CA MET A 22 -22.64 -7.02 -35.25
C MET A 22 -22.43 -5.81 -34.33
N MET A 23 -23.47 -4.95 -34.20
CA MET A 23 -23.39 -3.80 -33.31
C MET A 23 -23.37 -4.20 -31.84
N GLU A 24 -24.08 -5.27 -31.50
CA GLU A 24 -24.05 -5.79 -30.13
C GLU A 24 -22.80 -6.58 -29.80
N ALA A 25 -22.24 -7.32 -30.75
CA ALA A 25 -20.93 -7.95 -30.64
C ALA A 25 -19.83 -6.89 -30.46
N GLY A 26 -19.85 -5.82 -31.25
CA GLY A 26 -18.93 -4.69 -31.10
C GLY A 26 -19.05 -4.02 -29.72
N ARG A 27 -20.28 -3.81 -29.20
CA ARG A 27 -20.49 -3.27 -27.86
C ARG A 27 -20.06 -4.20 -26.74
N ARG A 28 -20.14 -5.52 -26.95
CA ARG A 28 -19.63 -6.52 -26.00
C ARG A 28 -18.12 -6.54 -26.03
N GLN A 29 -17.51 -6.54 -27.20
CA GLN A 29 -16.05 -6.47 -27.34
C GLN A 29 -15.52 -5.20 -26.69
N GLN A 30 -16.10 -4.05 -26.96
CA GLN A 30 -15.71 -2.78 -26.31
C GLN A 30 -15.83 -2.86 -24.79
N ARG A 31 -16.90 -3.46 -24.26
CA ARG A 31 -17.06 -3.67 -22.81
C ARG A 31 -16.00 -4.61 -22.25
N TRP A 32 -15.62 -5.66 -22.97
CA TRP A 32 -14.53 -6.56 -22.56
C TRP A 32 -13.18 -5.87 -22.62
N GLU A 33 -12.93 -5.10 -23.65
CA GLU A 33 -11.72 -4.29 -23.77
C GLU A 33 -11.64 -3.27 -22.65
N ASP A 34 -12.75 -2.59 -22.34
CA ASP A 34 -12.81 -1.62 -21.23
C ASP A 34 -12.58 -2.30 -19.87
N VAL A 35 -13.20 -3.47 -19.63
CA VAL A 35 -13.02 -4.26 -18.41
C VAL A 35 -11.59 -4.80 -18.33
N PHE A 36 -11.06 -5.33 -19.43
CA PHE A 36 -9.70 -5.85 -19.48
C PHE A 36 -8.66 -4.73 -19.33
N PHE A 37 -8.89 -3.59 -19.98
CA PHE A 37 -8.03 -2.42 -19.86
C PHE A 37 -8.11 -1.81 -18.45
N GLN A 38 -9.27 -1.79 -17.84
CA GLN A 38 -9.43 -1.39 -16.45
C GLN A 38 -8.79 -2.39 -15.50
N ALA A 39 -8.94 -3.69 -15.76
CA ALA A 39 -8.28 -4.73 -14.96
C ALA A 39 -6.74 -4.63 -15.07
N GLN A 40 -6.19 -4.44 -16.26
CA GLN A 40 -4.75 -4.21 -16.44
C GLN A 40 -4.27 -2.92 -15.77
N LYS A 41 -5.09 -1.88 -15.75
CA LYS A 41 -4.76 -0.60 -15.11
C LYS A 41 -4.71 -0.70 -13.59
N TYR A 42 -5.44 -1.63 -12.99
CA TYR A 42 -5.61 -1.74 -11.56
C TYR A 42 -5.09 -3.04 -10.94
N LEU A 43 -4.59 -3.93 -11.77
CA LEU A 43 -4.11 -5.24 -11.38
C LEU A 43 -2.69 -5.47 -11.88
N ASN A 44 -1.72 -5.41 -10.97
CA ASN A 44 -0.35 -5.76 -11.29
C ASN A 44 -0.04 -7.14 -10.73
N VAL A 45 0.42 -8.04 -11.60
CA VAL A 45 0.84 -9.41 -11.27
C VAL A 45 2.36 -9.44 -11.27
N TYR A 46 2.94 -9.88 -10.17
CA TYR A 46 4.39 -10.01 -10.05
C TYR A 46 4.79 -11.47 -9.97
N TYR A 47 5.93 -11.73 -10.56
CA TYR A 47 6.59 -13.03 -10.52
C TYR A 47 7.82 -12.95 -9.62
N LYS A 48 8.44 -14.10 -9.39
CA LYS A 48 9.65 -14.15 -8.58
C LYS A 48 10.76 -13.24 -9.15
N ASN A 49 11.46 -12.53 -8.27
CA ASN A 49 12.56 -11.60 -8.56
C ASN A 49 12.17 -10.28 -9.24
N GLN A 50 10.94 -9.80 -9.05
CA GLN A 50 10.45 -8.51 -9.54
C GLN A 50 10.26 -7.49 -8.42
N HIS A 51 11.07 -7.53 -7.39
CA HIS A 51 10.93 -6.65 -6.22
C HIS A 51 11.10 -5.17 -6.58
N ASN A 52 12.11 -4.83 -7.37
CA ASN A 52 12.36 -3.45 -7.75
C ASN A 52 11.26 -2.88 -8.65
N GLU A 53 10.77 -3.68 -9.58
CA GLU A 53 9.65 -3.33 -10.47
C GLU A 53 8.39 -3.06 -9.64
N ALA A 54 8.09 -3.92 -8.67
CA ALA A 54 6.94 -3.75 -7.79
C ALA A 54 7.03 -2.48 -6.93
N LEU A 55 8.22 -2.10 -6.45
CA LEU A 55 8.43 -0.84 -5.74
C LEU A 55 8.26 0.37 -6.67
N VAL A 56 8.72 0.28 -7.92
CA VAL A 56 8.50 1.33 -8.93
C VAL A 56 7.01 1.51 -9.18
N ASP A 57 6.26 0.43 -9.36
CA ASP A 57 4.81 0.49 -9.59
C ASP A 57 4.07 1.14 -8.40
N ILE A 58 4.48 0.84 -7.16
CA ILE A 58 3.91 1.52 -5.98
C ILE A 58 4.17 3.03 -6.04
N ARG A 59 5.39 3.44 -6.41
CA ARG A 59 5.73 4.86 -6.55
C ARG A 59 4.94 5.53 -7.67
N GLU A 60 4.72 4.84 -8.79
CA GLU A 60 3.89 5.32 -9.90
C GLU A 60 2.40 5.44 -9.51
N ILE A 61 1.89 4.51 -8.69
CA ILE A 61 0.55 4.59 -8.12
C ILE A 61 0.41 5.86 -7.26
N ILE A 62 1.39 6.14 -6.42
CA ILE A 62 1.41 7.33 -5.54
C ILE A 62 1.52 8.60 -6.38
N ASN A 63 2.37 8.60 -7.39
CA ASN A 63 2.68 9.77 -8.22
C ASN A 63 1.87 9.81 -9.53
N ASP A 64 0.67 9.21 -9.58
CA ASP A 64 -0.18 9.29 -10.79
C ASP A 64 -0.37 10.76 -11.20
N PRO A 65 0.19 11.22 -12.36
CA PRO A 65 0.23 12.62 -12.72
C PRO A 65 -1.15 13.25 -12.91
N ARG A 66 -2.18 12.42 -13.04
CA ARG A 66 -3.58 12.86 -13.16
C ARG A 66 -4.22 13.17 -11.82
N LEU A 67 -3.66 12.65 -10.72
CA LEU A 67 -4.29 12.65 -9.40
C LEU A 67 -3.41 13.26 -8.31
N ILE A 68 -2.11 13.29 -8.49
CA ILE A 68 -1.15 13.72 -7.46
C ILE A 68 -1.46 15.12 -6.91
N TRP A 69 -1.94 16.04 -7.74
CA TRP A 69 -2.28 17.40 -7.31
C TRP A 69 -3.46 17.48 -6.35
N ASP A 70 -4.34 16.47 -6.39
CA ASP A 70 -5.48 16.35 -5.48
C ASP A 70 -5.19 15.46 -4.28
N LEU A 71 -4.06 14.76 -4.25
CA LEU A 71 -3.64 13.91 -3.14
C LEU A 71 -3.46 14.76 -1.87
N GLN A 72 -4.02 14.31 -0.76
CA GLN A 72 -3.93 14.98 0.54
C GLN A 72 -3.23 14.11 1.59
N GLU A 73 -3.46 12.81 1.53
CA GLU A 73 -2.95 11.88 2.53
C GLU A 73 -2.59 10.55 1.89
N ILE A 74 -1.48 9.98 2.34
CA ILE A 74 -1.06 8.62 2.04
C ILE A 74 -1.11 7.83 3.34
N CYS A 75 -1.87 6.72 3.35
CA CYS A 75 -1.81 5.79 4.47
C CYS A 75 -1.31 4.45 3.97
N ILE A 76 -0.40 3.85 4.73
CA ILE A 76 0.06 2.48 4.48
C ILE A 76 -0.12 1.65 5.75
N ILE A 77 -0.76 0.52 5.61
CA ILE A 77 -0.93 -0.47 6.66
C ILE A 77 -0.27 -1.77 6.22
N ASP A 78 0.72 -2.20 6.97
CA ASP A 78 1.43 -3.45 6.72
C ASP A 78 2.03 -3.94 8.04
N PRO A 79 1.65 -5.14 8.54
CA PRO A 79 2.14 -5.65 9.82
C PRO A 79 3.66 -5.83 9.86
N TYR A 80 4.33 -5.84 8.71
CA TYR A 80 5.79 -6.03 8.59
C TYR A 80 6.52 -4.79 8.04
N LEU A 81 5.89 -3.62 8.08
CA LEU A 81 6.46 -2.39 7.55
C LEU A 81 7.71 -1.97 8.34
N SER A 82 8.79 -1.75 7.63
CA SER A 82 10.04 -1.25 8.17
C SER A 82 10.32 0.19 7.75
N SER A 83 11.30 0.85 8.40
CA SER A 83 11.77 2.18 7.97
C SER A 83 12.24 2.17 6.53
N LYS A 84 12.92 1.09 6.12
CA LYS A 84 13.38 0.94 4.74
C LYS A 84 12.22 0.87 3.75
N ASP A 85 11.15 0.16 4.08
CA ASP A 85 9.98 0.06 3.21
C ASP A 85 9.29 1.41 3.04
N ILE A 86 9.23 2.22 4.10
CA ILE A 86 8.73 3.60 4.07
C ILE A 86 9.60 4.45 3.14
N LEU A 87 10.93 4.38 3.31
CA LEU A 87 11.88 5.11 2.49
C LEU A 87 11.86 4.67 1.02
N ASP A 88 11.65 3.38 0.78
CA ASP A 88 11.62 2.82 -0.57
C ASP A 88 10.28 3.08 -1.31
N THR A 89 9.24 3.55 -0.61
CA THR A 89 7.90 3.74 -1.19
C THR A 89 7.34 5.14 -0.99
N VAL A 90 6.71 5.41 0.14
CA VAL A 90 5.88 6.61 0.35
C VAL A 90 6.67 7.92 0.40
N VAL A 91 7.94 7.87 0.78
CA VAL A 91 8.83 9.05 0.77
C VAL A 91 9.13 9.55 -0.65
N PHE A 92 8.97 8.69 -1.66
CA PHE A 92 9.09 9.06 -3.07
C PHE A 92 7.89 9.85 -3.62
N CYS A 93 6.93 10.22 -2.79
CA CYS A 93 5.86 11.12 -3.21
C CYS A 93 6.44 12.46 -3.66
N GLU A 94 6.14 12.86 -4.89
CA GLU A 94 6.61 14.12 -5.48
C GLU A 94 5.86 15.34 -4.94
N LYS A 95 4.63 15.13 -4.48
CA LYS A 95 3.85 16.20 -3.88
C LYS A 95 4.34 16.46 -2.45
N ARG A 96 4.52 17.73 -2.13
CA ARG A 96 4.77 18.23 -0.78
C ARG A 96 3.44 18.63 -0.12
N ASP A 97 3.46 19.00 1.14
CA ASP A 97 2.25 19.38 1.92
C ASP A 97 1.19 18.27 1.96
N ILE A 98 1.63 17.03 2.15
CA ILE A 98 0.76 15.88 2.37
C ILE A 98 1.09 15.20 3.71
N HIS A 99 0.08 14.55 4.26
CA HIS A 99 0.27 13.71 5.44
C HIS A 99 0.55 12.26 5.02
N ILE A 100 1.57 11.66 5.62
CA ILE A 100 1.91 10.25 5.41
C ILE A 100 1.73 9.52 6.73
N HIS A 101 0.79 8.60 6.78
CA HIS A 101 0.46 7.80 7.94
C HIS A 101 0.86 6.34 7.71
N CYS A 102 1.81 5.85 8.48
CA CYS A 102 2.31 4.48 8.39
C CYS A 102 1.92 3.69 9.64
N LEU A 103 1.35 2.50 9.45
CA LEU A 103 0.92 1.63 10.53
C LEU A 103 1.54 0.25 10.38
N THR A 104 2.19 -0.23 11.45
CA THR A 104 2.81 -1.55 11.51
C THR A 104 2.40 -2.32 12.77
N ASP A 105 2.89 -3.54 12.90
CA ASP A 105 2.68 -4.36 14.10
C ASP A 105 3.91 -4.33 15.02
N LEU A 106 3.67 -4.28 16.32
CA LEU A 106 4.72 -4.26 17.33
C LEU A 106 5.66 -5.46 17.25
N HIS A 107 5.12 -6.65 17.02
CA HIS A 107 5.93 -7.85 16.94
C HIS A 107 6.98 -7.81 15.84
N THR A 108 6.70 -7.10 14.76
CA THR A 108 7.64 -6.89 13.66
C THR A 108 8.80 -6.02 14.09
N ILE A 109 8.53 -4.95 14.83
CA ILE A 109 9.57 -4.05 15.34
C ILE A 109 10.53 -4.81 16.27
N VAL A 110 9.99 -5.65 17.16
CA VAL A 110 10.79 -6.41 18.13
C VAL A 110 11.56 -7.56 17.48
N LYS A 111 10.97 -8.23 16.47
CA LYS A 111 11.55 -9.40 15.80
C LYS A 111 12.51 -9.06 14.67
N ASN A 112 12.52 -7.83 14.18
CA ASN A 112 13.32 -7.44 13.02
C ASN A 112 14.82 -7.39 13.42
N LYS A 113 15.48 -8.56 13.32
CA LYS A 113 16.90 -8.75 13.66
C LYS A 113 17.83 -7.84 12.84
N GLU A 114 17.41 -7.41 11.65
CA GLU A 114 18.14 -6.45 10.82
C GLU A 114 18.13 -5.03 11.40
N ALA A 115 17.09 -4.67 12.14
CA ALA A 115 17.06 -3.42 12.89
C ALA A 115 17.88 -3.49 14.19
N SER A 116 18.10 -4.67 14.75
CA SER A 116 18.72 -4.83 16.07
C SER A 116 20.21 -5.22 16.04
N GLY A 117 20.92 -5.11 14.93
CA GLY A 117 22.39 -5.26 14.76
C GLY A 117 23.27 -5.80 15.87
N GLU A 118 22.74 -6.28 16.97
CA GLU A 118 23.44 -7.00 18.04
C GLU A 118 22.44 -7.81 18.86
N ILE A 119 22.85 -8.98 19.23
CA ILE A 119 22.23 -9.90 20.17
C ILE A 119 22.16 -9.20 21.53
N LEU A 120 21.01 -8.59 21.84
CA LEU A 120 20.73 -8.24 23.22
C LEU A 120 20.47 -9.56 23.96
N GLU A 121 21.43 -9.91 24.79
CA GLU A 121 21.42 -11.10 25.61
C GLU A 121 20.13 -11.26 26.43
N ASN A 122 19.80 -12.45 26.72
CA ASN A 122 18.58 -13.09 27.21
C ASN A 122 17.85 -12.49 28.43
N GLU A 123 18.16 -11.27 28.90
CA GLU A 123 17.62 -10.75 30.17
C GLU A 123 16.81 -9.44 30.05
N ALA A 124 16.73 -8.80 28.89
CA ALA A 124 15.95 -7.57 28.75
C ALA A 124 14.46 -7.87 28.66
N SER A 125 13.64 -7.14 29.41
CA SER A 125 12.17 -7.22 29.32
C SER A 125 11.70 -6.86 27.91
N GLU A 126 10.55 -7.40 27.46
CA GLU A 126 9.98 -7.09 26.15
C GLU A 126 9.79 -5.58 25.94
N SER A 127 9.41 -4.86 26.99
CA SER A 127 9.29 -3.40 26.98
C SER A 127 10.63 -2.71 26.65
N SER A 128 11.74 -3.17 27.22
CA SER A 128 13.07 -2.62 26.94
C SER A 128 13.52 -2.90 25.51
N LYS A 129 13.22 -4.08 24.97
CA LYS A 129 13.49 -4.47 23.59
C LYS A 129 12.68 -3.60 22.62
N PHE A 130 11.44 -3.32 22.95
CA PHE A 130 10.58 -2.45 22.15
C PHE A 130 11.10 -1.01 22.08
N GLU A 131 11.42 -0.40 23.21
CA GLU A 131 11.94 0.96 23.24
C GLU A 131 13.28 1.07 22.48
N SER A 132 14.16 0.09 22.60
CA SER A 132 15.42 0.05 21.84
C SER A 132 15.16 -0.06 20.33
N ALA A 133 14.22 -0.91 19.91
CA ALA A 133 13.85 -1.03 18.51
C ALA A 133 13.23 0.26 17.97
N LYS A 134 12.36 0.92 18.74
CA LYS A 134 11.73 2.19 18.43
C LYS A 134 12.77 3.30 18.21
N ILE A 135 13.73 3.43 19.11
CA ILE A 135 14.83 4.40 18.99
C ILE A 135 15.60 4.17 17.67
N LYS A 136 15.90 2.92 17.37
CA LYS A 136 16.66 2.57 16.16
C LYS A 136 15.87 2.86 14.88
N PHE A 137 14.57 2.52 14.85
CA PHE A 137 13.69 2.88 13.74
C PHE A 137 13.67 4.39 13.49
N ARG A 138 13.54 5.17 14.58
CA ARG A 138 13.57 6.62 14.52
C ARG A 138 14.89 7.11 13.93
N GLN A 139 16.03 6.65 14.44
CA GLN A 139 17.35 7.03 13.94
C GLN A 139 17.54 6.74 12.44
N LEU A 140 17.03 5.60 11.96
CA LEU A 140 17.11 5.25 10.55
C LEU A 140 16.26 6.19 9.67
N LEU A 141 15.07 6.57 10.12
CA LEU A 141 14.23 7.53 9.41
C LEU A 141 14.87 8.92 9.41
N GLU A 142 15.35 9.39 10.57
CA GLU A 142 16.01 10.70 10.72
C GLU A 142 17.28 10.81 9.88
N ALA A 143 18.08 9.74 9.81
CA ALA A 143 19.30 9.72 9.01
C ALA A 143 19.05 9.72 7.50
N ALA A 144 17.90 9.21 7.07
CA ALA A 144 17.58 9.05 5.65
C ALA A 144 16.66 10.15 5.10
N LEU A 145 15.86 10.78 5.95
CA LEU A 145 15.02 11.92 5.55
C LEU A 145 15.87 13.19 5.48
N PRO A 146 15.81 13.94 4.37
CA PRO A 146 16.47 15.24 4.29
C PRO A 146 15.98 16.18 5.39
N THR A 147 16.89 16.98 5.97
CA THR A 147 16.57 17.93 7.06
C THR A 147 15.58 19.03 6.68
N ASP A 148 15.45 19.28 5.39
CA ASP A 148 14.53 20.24 4.77
C ASP A 148 13.34 19.56 4.07
N CYS A 149 13.08 18.31 4.44
CA CYS A 149 11.99 17.53 3.85
C CYS A 149 10.64 18.01 4.43
N ASP A 150 9.84 18.67 3.59
CA ASP A 150 8.46 19.08 3.92
C ASP A 150 7.46 17.91 3.88
N ILE A 151 7.90 16.75 4.38
CA ILE A 151 7.03 15.57 4.52
C ILE A 151 6.53 15.52 5.96
N ASP A 152 5.20 15.49 6.11
CA ASP A 152 4.56 15.24 7.39
C ASP A 152 4.33 13.73 7.52
N LEU A 153 5.29 13.04 8.15
CA LEU A 153 5.30 11.59 8.32
C LEU A 153 5.01 11.23 9.77
N SER A 154 4.01 10.38 9.94
CA SER A 154 3.70 9.73 11.22
C SER A 154 3.81 8.22 11.06
N PHE A 155 4.60 7.57 11.90
CA PHE A 155 4.76 6.12 11.92
C PHE A 155 4.37 5.56 13.29
N ARG A 156 3.35 4.70 13.30
CA ARG A 156 2.78 4.13 14.52
C ARG A 156 2.78 2.61 14.47
N THR A 157 2.70 2.01 15.65
CA THR A 157 2.55 0.57 15.81
C THR A 157 1.29 0.22 16.56
N VAL A 158 0.66 -0.88 16.18
CA VAL A 158 -0.43 -1.46 16.96
C VAL A 158 0.17 -2.33 18.06
N TYR A 159 -0.22 -2.04 19.29
CA TYR A 159 0.12 -2.88 20.44
C TYR A 159 -0.97 -3.92 20.67
N SER A 160 -0.60 -5.19 20.78
CA SER A 160 -1.51 -6.27 21.14
C SER A 160 -0.76 -7.34 21.91
N ASP A 161 -1.33 -7.74 23.06
CA ASP A 161 -0.80 -8.84 23.85
C ASP A 161 -1.00 -10.22 23.20
N TYR A 162 -1.83 -10.28 22.15
CA TYR A 162 -2.28 -11.52 21.52
C TYR A 162 -1.80 -11.72 20.07
N GLY A 163 -0.75 -11.02 19.65
CA GLY A 163 -0.23 -11.10 18.28
C GLY A 163 -0.73 -9.97 17.36
N SER A 164 -0.50 -10.12 16.06
CA SER A 164 -0.89 -9.09 15.10
C SER A 164 -2.38 -8.86 15.06
N ARG A 165 -2.81 -7.59 15.15
CA ARG A 165 -4.22 -7.20 15.05
C ARG A 165 -4.72 -7.17 13.61
N PHE A 166 -3.82 -7.19 12.63
CA PHE A 166 -4.18 -7.19 11.22
C PHE A 166 -3.17 -8.01 10.42
N HIS A 167 -3.64 -8.60 9.35
CA HIS A 167 -2.82 -9.42 8.43
C HIS A 167 -2.81 -8.86 7.02
N ASP A 168 -3.76 -8.00 6.72
CA ASP A 168 -3.91 -7.38 5.41
C ASP A 168 -2.93 -6.22 5.22
N ARG A 169 -2.62 -5.91 3.97
CA ARG A 169 -1.69 -4.86 3.58
C ARG A 169 -2.36 -3.99 2.56
N TYR A 170 -2.43 -2.70 2.86
CA TYR A 170 -3.11 -1.74 2.01
C TYR A 170 -2.27 -0.47 1.85
N LEU A 171 -2.30 0.07 0.64
CA LEU A 171 -1.95 1.44 0.33
C LEU A 171 -3.24 2.22 0.11
N ILE A 172 -3.45 3.27 0.88
CA ILE A 172 -4.65 4.12 0.85
C ILE A 172 -4.20 5.51 0.42
N LEU A 173 -4.79 6.04 -0.64
CA LEU A 173 -4.54 7.38 -1.13
C LEU A 173 -5.84 8.19 -1.01
N LYS A 174 -5.83 9.21 -0.16
CA LYS A 174 -6.97 10.10 0.06
C LYS A 174 -6.77 11.39 -0.75
N TYR A 175 -7.74 11.72 -1.55
CA TYR A 175 -7.74 12.88 -2.43
C TYR A 175 -8.76 13.91 -1.98
N LYS A 176 -8.65 15.12 -2.51
CA LYS A 176 -9.68 16.16 -2.34
C LYS A 176 -11.06 15.64 -2.72
N VAL A 177 -12.11 16.26 -2.15
CA VAL A 177 -13.52 15.94 -2.45
C VAL A 177 -13.89 14.51 -2.05
N ASN A 178 -13.37 14.03 -0.91
CA ASN A 178 -13.70 12.72 -0.31
C ASN A 178 -13.53 11.54 -1.28
N LYS A 179 -12.54 11.61 -2.15
CA LYS A 179 -12.18 10.51 -3.04
C LYS A 179 -11.04 9.71 -2.40
N THR A 180 -11.27 8.43 -2.22
CA THR A 180 -10.24 7.52 -1.70
C THR A 180 -10.01 6.41 -2.70
N ARG A 181 -8.76 6.03 -2.91
CA ARG A 181 -8.36 4.83 -3.63
C ARG A 181 -7.55 3.95 -2.70
N VAL A 182 -7.82 2.66 -2.78
CA VAL A 182 -7.14 1.67 -1.95
C VAL A 182 -6.61 0.56 -2.83
N TRP A 183 -5.38 0.17 -2.59
CA TRP A 183 -4.77 -1.01 -3.20
C TRP A 183 -4.48 -2.04 -2.12
N SER A 184 -4.92 -3.27 -2.36
CA SER A 184 -4.42 -4.44 -1.64
C SER A 184 -3.06 -4.80 -2.21
N LEU A 185 -2.04 -4.88 -1.36
CA LEU A 185 -0.67 -5.17 -1.76
C LEU A 185 -0.40 -6.68 -1.90
N GLY A 186 -1.36 -7.53 -1.47
CA GLY A 186 -1.25 -8.98 -1.54
C GLY A 186 -0.18 -9.60 -0.66
N THR A 187 0.92 -8.90 -0.44
CA THR A 187 2.01 -9.29 0.47
C THR A 187 2.61 -8.05 1.13
N SER A 188 3.52 -8.25 2.09
CA SER A 188 4.22 -7.13 2.72
C SER A 188 5.15 -6.41 1.75
N VAL A 189 5.32 -5.10 1.91
CA VAL A 189 6.20 -4.26 1.08
C VAL A 189 7.59 -4.85 0.96
N ASN A 190 8.17 -5.31 2.07
CA ASN A 190 9.49 -5.94 2.08
C ASN A 190 9.59 -7.25 1.29
N SER A 191 8.47 -7.87 0.97
CA SER A 191 8.37 -9.17 0.26
C SER A 191 7.76 -9.06 -1.13
N ILE A 192 7.29 -7.87 -1.48
CA ILE A 192 6.65 -7.60 -2.77
C ILE A 192 7.62 -7.95 -3.92
N GLY A 193 7.16 -8.65 -4.96
CA GLY A 193 7.98 -9.08 -6.10
C GLY A 193 9.03 -10.15 -5.79
N LYS A 194 9.17 -10.64 -4.54
CA LYS A 194 10.07 -11.76 -4.21
C LYS A 194 9.44 -13.12 -4.50
N SER A 195 8.13 -13.19 -4.54
CA SER A 195 7.32 -14.35 -4.92
C SER A 195 6.12 -13.91 -5.75
N HIS A 196 5.35 -14.87 -6.26
CA HIS A 196 4.14 -14.56 -7.02
C HIS A 196 3.09 -13.92 -6.11
N HIS A 197 2.59 -12.75 -6.51
CA HIS A 197 1.50 -12.05 -5.83
C HIS A 197 0.84 -11.03 -6.77
N ILE A 198 -0.22 -10.40 -6.27
CA ILE A 198 -1.03 -9.47 -7.04
C ILE A 198 -1.22 -8.19 -6.22
N ILE A 199 -0.99 -7.04 -6.83
CA ILE A 199 -1.47 -5.74 -6.35
C ILE A 199 -2.76 -5.42 -7.09
N GLN A 200 -3.83 -5.12 -6.37
CA GLN A 200 -5.13 -4.84 -6.97
C GLN A 200 -5.85 -3.70 -6.27
N ILE A 201 -6.64 -2.94 -7.04
CA ILE A 201 -7.50 -1.92 -6.48
C ILE A 201 -8.67 -2.55 -5.72
N VAL A 202 -9.04 -1.95 -4.60
CA VAL A 202 -10.19 -2.38 -3.78
C VAL A 202 -11.44 -1.65 -4.26
N GLU A 203 -12.50 -2.39 -4.57
CA GLU A 203 -13.77 -1.81 -5.05
C GLU A 203 -14.54 -1.04 -3.98
N ALA A 204 -14.39 -1.40 -2.72
CA ALA A 204 -15.03 -0.74 -1.58
C ALA A 204 -14.01 0.00 -0.69
N PRO A 205 -13.37 1.08 -1.17
CA PRO A 205 -12.28 1.76 -0.48
C PRO A 205 -12.70 2.33 0.87
N THR A 206 -13.94 2.76 1.03
CA THR A 206 -14.46 3.37 2.27
C THR A 206 -14.45 2.41 3.47
N LEU A 207 -14.59 1.10 3.24
CA LEU A 207 -14.50 0.12 4.32
C LEU A 207 -13.08 0.04 4.87
N ILE A 208 -12.09 0.03 3.98
CA ILE A 208 -10.67 -0.04 4.38
C ILE A 208 -10.23 1.28 5.00
N GLU A 209 -10.66 2.41 4.44
CA GLU A 209 -10.42 3.73 5.01
C GLU A 209 -10.97 3.83 6.44
N SER A 210 -12.24 3.47 6.65
CA SER A 210 -12.85 3.48 7.98
C SER A 210 -12.16 2.53 8.96
N PHE A 211 -11.71 1.38 8.49
CA PHE A 211 -10.90 0.46 9.30
C PHE A 211 -9.57 1.10 9.70
N PHE A 212 -8.85 1.69 8.73
CA PHE A 212 -7.60 2.40 9.00
C PHE A 212 -7.80 3.51 10.01
N ASP A 213 -8.77 4.41 9.78
CA ASP A 213 -9.02 5.56 10.64
C ASP A 213 -9.34 5.12 12.09
N LYS A 214 -10.13 4.06 12.26
CA LYS A 214 -10.41 3.49 13.57
C LYS A 214 -9.13 3.01 14.26
N VAL A 215 -8.32 2.19 13.59
CA VAL A 215 -7.08 1.66 14.16
C VAL A 215 -6.09 2.80 14.43
N TRP A 216 -6.02 3.79 13.54
CA TRP A 216 -5.17 4.96 13.70
C TRP A 216 -5.50 5.76 14.95
N HIS A 217 -6.79 5.98 15.22
CA HIS A 217 -7.24 6.61 16.46
C HIS A 217 -6.94 5.77 17.70
N GLU A 218 -7.07 4.46 17.63
CA GLU A 218 -6.71 3.56 18.72
C GLU A 218 -5.21 3.55 19.02
N THR A 219 -4.36 3.99 18.11
CA THR A 219 -2.90 4.09 18.28
C THR A 219 -2.40 5.48 18.63
N ASP A 220 -3.27 6.42 18.97
CA ASP A 220 -2.87 7.80 19.33
C ASP A 220 -2.30 7.93 20.75
N PHE A 221 -1.71 6.89 21.26
CA PHE A 221 -0.99 6.87 22.53
C PHE A 221 0.52 6.93 22.29
N GLN A 222 1.25 7.60 23.17
CA GLN A 222 2.70 7.77 23.07
C GLN A 222 3.46 6.42 22.91
N VAL A 223 2.97 5.39 23.56
CA VAL A 223 3.55 4.04 23.47
C VAL A 223 3.47 3.46 22.05
N CYS A 224 2.49 3.87 21.25
CA CYS A 224 2.30 3.41 19.87
C CYS A 224 3.09 4.25 18.84
N LYS A 225 3.54 5.45 19.20
CA LYS A 225 4.24 6.38 18.29
C LYS A 225 5.70 5.98 18.15
N ILE A 226 6.12 5.67 16.93
CA ILE A 226 7.51 5.35 16.60
C ILE A 226 8.22 6.61 16.14
N TYR A 227 7.59 7.38 15.24
CA TYR A 227 8.12 8.59 14.65
C TYR A 227 6.98 9.54 14.30
N GLU A 228 7.15 10.83 14.58
CA GLU A 228 6.29 11.91 14.11
C GLU A 228 7.17 13.10 13.69
N SER A 229 7.04 13.57 12.45
CA SER A 229 7.86 14.65 11.90
C SER A 229 7.64 15.99 12.60
N THR A 230 6.48 16.19 13.22
CA THR A 230 6.14 17.40 13.98
C THR A 230 6.91 17.54 15.28
N ASP A 231 7.48 16.46 15.79
CA ASP A 231 8.30 16.48 17.01
C ASP A 231 9.65 17.21 16.81
N TYR A 232 9.98 17.60 15.56
CA TYR A 232 11.29 18.15 15.15
C TYR A 232 11.21 19.52 14.47
N LYS A 233 10.02 20.11 14.41
CA LYS A 233 9.79 21.50 13.97
C LYS A 233 9.65 22.40 15.18
#